data_3b037db7f2325b35e48f2be71e4eb303
#
_entry.id   3b037db7f2325b35e48f2be71e4eb303
#
_cell.length_a   1.000
_cell.length_b   1.000
_cell.length_c   1.000
_cell.angle_alpha   90.00
_cell.angle_beta   90.00
_cell.angle_gamma   90.00
#
_symmetry.space_group_name_H-M   'P 1'
#
loop_
_entity.id
_entity.type
_entity.pdbx_description
1 polymer ?
#
loop_
_entity_poly.entity_id
_entity_poly.type
_entity_poly.pdbx_seq_one_letter_code
_entity_poly.pdbx_strand_id
1 'polypeptide(L)'
;EHVVWERNTVWREMIGIERKAQAANVGIRRTLLGGDEDPSKARRQGDEQEVMPKMIRTPFGIVRIPQWLCSLSLVTLVLILLVFGILLSVPILEKPEQQNCLAMLVFVSLLWATEVIPLFVTSLLIPFLVVMLRIMLSDNKPHERLGPKEATAAAFSAMWTPVIMLLLGGFTIAAALSKYDIARRMAMFVLSKAGSNPNILLLTNMFVSMFLSMWISNVASPVLCYSIIQPLLRNLEPDSSFAKSLVLGIALAANVGGAASPIASPQNIIALQNIYPSMSWGTWFFISLPVCILSIVAIWMLLVLTFKPGRETAVAIRPLKDKFTGVQWFISIVTLSTIALWCGSHQLEHIFGDMGVIAIIPMVLFFGTGILNKEDFNNFLWTIIILAAGGLCLGKAVTSSGLLHTLANAIRMRVEHLSLYGVLLVFSALILVIATFISHTVAALIMLPLVRQIGLGMDDPHPNLLVMASALMCSVAMALPTSGFPNMTAIMTEVPQTGQRYLQVRHFFTRGIPASLMSFAVIVTVGYGLMYIAGL
;
A
#
# COMPACT_ATOMS: atom_id res chain seq x y z
N GLU A 1 -12.53 -14.32 30.31
CA GLU A 1 -13.09 -13.00 29.96
C GLU A 1 -11.99 -11.93 29.88
N HIS A 2 -11.09 -11.82 30.86
CA HIS A 2 -10.01 -10.83 30.88
C HIS A 2 -9.05 -10.99 29.66
N VAL A 3 -8.68 -12.21 29.29
CA VAL A 3 -7.81 -12.51 28.15
C VAL A 3 -8.47 -12.17 26.81
N VAL A 4 -9.78 -12.36 26.70
CA VAL A 4 -10.54 -11.98 25.49
C VAL A 4 -10.67 -10.47 25.38
N TRP A 5 -10.81 -9.78 26.52
CA TRP A 5 -10.85 -8.31 26.56
C TRP A 5 -9.50 -7.71 26.15
N GLU A 6 -8.37 -8.22 26.66
CA GLU A 6 -7.02 -7.78 26.25
C GLU A 6 -6.76 -8.00 24.76
N ARG A 7 -7.16 -9.14 24.19
CA ARG A 7 -7.02 -9.43 22.76
C ARG A 7 -7.81 -8.45 21.89
N ASN A 8 -9.04 -8.15 22.27
CA ASN A 8 -9.86 -7.16 21.59
C ASN A 8 -9.28 -5.74 21.72
N THR A 9 -8.64 -5.45 22.84
CA THR A 9 -7.98 -4.15 23.06
C THR A 9 -6.77 -3.98 22.17
N VAL A 10 -5.93 -5.01 22.03
CA VAL A 10 -4.76 -4.97 21.12
C VAL A 10 -5.20 -4.78 19.66
N TRP A 11 -6.25 -5.46 19.23
CA TRP A 11 -6.80 -5.30 17.88
C TRP A 11 -7.35 -3.89 17.64
N ARG A 12 -8.09 -3.34 18.61
CA ARG A 12 -8.58 -1.96 18.58
C ARG A 12 -7.45 -0.94 18.60
N GLU A 13 -6.40 -1.20 19.37
CA GLU A 13 -5.19 -0.35 19.38
C GLU A 13 -4.46 -0.39 18.05
N MET A 14 -4.32 -1.56 17.42
CA MET A 14 -3.72 -1.68 16.09
C MET A 14 -4.49 -0.88 15.05
N ILE A 15 -5.83 -0.98 15.02
CA ILE A 15 -6.68 -0.18 14.13
C ILE A 15 -6.61 1.31 14.51
N GLY A 16 -6.58 1.63 15.80
CA GLY A 16 -6.41 3.00 16.29
C GLY A 16 -5.07 3.62 15.88
N ILE A 17 -3.99 2.85 15.87
CA ILE A 17 -2.66 3.28 15.43
C ILE A 17 -2.63 3.46 13.90
N GLU A 18 -3.28 2.59 13.16
CA GLU A 18 -3.44 2.74 11.71
C GLU A 18 -4.20 4.01 11.34
N ARG A 19 -5.32 4.29 12.02
CA ARG A 19 -6.06 5.54 11.86
C ARG A 19 -5.23 6.77 12.27
N LYS A 20 -4.42 6.65 13.33
CA LYS A 20 -3.48 7.70 13.75
C LYS A 20 -2.37 7.90 12.72
N ALA A 21 -1.84 6.84 12.14
CA ALA A 21 -0.83 6.91 11.09
C ALA A 21 -1.40 7.59 9.82
N GLN A 22 -2.65 7.30 9.45
CA GLN A 22 -3.33 7.99 8.34
C GLN A 22 -3.57 9.48 8.64
N ALA A 23 -4.00 9.82 9.86
CA ALA A 23 -4.18 11.21 10.29
C ALA A 23 -2.86 11.99 10.34
N ALA A 24 -1.78 11.33 10.77
CA ALA A 24 -0.45 11.93 10.82
C ALA A 24 0.17 12.14 9.43
N ASN A 25 -0.18 11.30 8.45
CA ASN A 25 0.25 11.53 7.06
C ASN A 25 -0.23 12.88 6.55
N VAL A 26 -1.47 13.23 6.83
CA VAL A 26 -2.03 14.54 6.49
C VAL A 26 -1.29 15.65 7.24
N GLY A 27 -0.95 15.43 8.53
CA GLY A 27 -0.20 16.39 9.34
C GLY A 27 1.25 16.59 8.86
N ILE A 28 1.97 15.52 8.59
CA ILE A 28 3.38 15.58 8.12
C ILE A 28 3.46 16.21 6.72
N ARG A 29 2.55 15.90 5.82
CA ARG A 29 2.47 16.56 4.51
C ARG A 29 2.20 18.07 4.64
N ARG A 30 1.31 18.48 5.53
CA ARG A 30 1.05 19.90 5.81
C ARG A 30 2.30 20.60 6.33
N THR A 31 3.05 19.96 7.22
CA THR A 31 4.30 20.51 7.77
C THR A 31 5.41 20.62 6.72
N LEU A 32 5.56 19.61 5.87
CA LEU A 32 6.54 19.62 4.77
C LEU A 32 6.20 20.64 3.66
N LEU A 33 4.92 20.99 3.51
CA LEU A 33 4.42 21.97 2.55
C LEU A 33 4.28 23.38 3.13
N GLY A 34 4.79 23.65 4.35
CA GLY A 34 4.84 24.98 4.95
C GLY A 34 3.65 25.35 5.83
N GLY A 35 2.92 24.40 6.36
CA GLY A 35 1.88 24.63 7.37
C GLY A 35 2.45 24.63 8.79
N ASP A 36 2.20 25.69 9.53
CA ASP A 36 2.73 26.02 10.87
C ASP A 36 2.07 25.23 12.03
N GLU A 37 1.89 23.92 11.94
CA GLU A 37 1.41 23.12 13.07
C GLU A 37 2.43 22.05 13.47
N ASP A 38 2.83 22.11 14.75
CA ASP A 38 3.76 21.20 15.40
C ASP A 38 3.28 19.73 15.25
N PRO A 39 4.06 18.86 14.57
CA PRO A 39 3.69 17.45 14.36
C PRO A 39 3.57 16.64 15.65
N SER A 40 4.09 17.18 16.78
CA SER A 40 4.00 16.53 18.10
C SER A 40 2.58 16.56 18.67
N LYS A 41 1.70 17.38 18.14
CA LYS A 41 0.28 17.46 18.51
C LYS A 41 -0.61 16.64 17.56
N ALA A 42 -0.31 15.36 17.36
CA ALA A 42 -1.22 14.45 16.70
C ALA A 42 -2.53 14.37 17.51
N ARG A 43 -3.59 15.02 17.00
CA ARG A 43 -4.91 15.05 17.64
C ARG A 43 -5.43 13.63 17.80
N ARG A 44 -5.84 13.25 19.01
CA ARG A 44 -6.62 12.04 19.24
C ARG A 44 -7.95 12.18 18.50
N GLN A 45 -8.31 11.19 17.69
CA GLN A 45 -9.65 11.08 17.13
C GLN A 45 -10.62 10.91 18.31
N GLY A 46 -11.41 11.93 18.59
CA GLY A 46 -12.31 11.98 19.74
C GLY A 46 -12.29 13.32 20.48
N ASP A 47 -11.22 14.08 20.36
CA ASP A 47 -11.25 15.49 20.69
C ASP A 47 -11.90 16.24 19.51
N GLU A 48 -13.22 16.29 19.51
CA GLU A 48 -13.95 17.35 18.83
C GLU A 48 -13.54 18.66 19.48
N GLN A 49 -12.35 19.14 19.14
CA GLN A 49 -12.09 20.57 19.36
C GLN A 49 -13.09 21.28 18.45
N GLU A 50 -14.03 21.96 19.08
CA GLU A 50 -14.84 22.95 18.40
C GLU A 50 -13.89 23.77 17.52
N VAL A 51 -14.03 23.60 16.21
CA VAL A 51 -13.23 24.33 15.22
C VAL A 51 -13.62 25.79 15.41
N MET A 52 -12.84 26.54 16.20
CA MET A 52 -13.17 27.94 16.49
C MET A 52 -13.16 28.70 15.16
N PRO A 53 -14.30 29.28 14.77
CA PRO A 53 -14.38 30.01 13.52
C PRO A 53 -13.42 31.21 13.57
N LYS A 54 -12.62 31.36 12.51
CA LYS A 54 -11.74 32.53 12.39
C LYS A 54 -12.60 33.79 12.20
N MET A 55 -12.50 34.72 13.13
CA MET A 55 -13.21 36.00 13.02
C MET A 55 -12.43 36.95 12.11
N ILE A 56 -13.01 37.29 10.95
CA ILE A 56 -12.44 38.31 10.05
C ILE A 56 -13.28 39.57 10.16
N ARG A 57 -12.62 40.68 10.49
CA ARG A 57 -13.24 42.01 10.47
C ARG A 57 -13.35 42.49 9.03
N THR A 58 -14.57 42.60 8.56
CA THR A 58 -14.87 43.22 7.26
C THR A 58 -15.43 44.63 7.48
N PRO A 59 -15.41 45.49 6.48
CA PRO A 59 -16.01 46.84 6.57
C PRO A 59 -17.53 46.84 6.96
N PHE A 60 -18.20 45.69 6.76
CA PHE A 60 -19.64 45.50 7.05
C PHE A 60 -19.92 44.73 8.35
N GLY A 61 -18.88 44.40 9.16
CA GLY A 61 -19.03 43.68 10.42
C GLY A 61 -18.07 42.52 10.61
N ILE A 62 -18.21 41.81 11.75
CA ILE A 62 -17.40 40.63 12.04
C ILE A 62 -18.09 39.40 11.44
N VAL A 63 -17.45 38.79 10.44
CA VAL A 63 -17.91 37.57 9.81
C VAL A 63 -17.16 36.37 10.42
N ARG A 64 -17.90 35.38 10.90
CA ARG A 64 -17.35 34.09 11.37
C ARG A 64 -17.18 33.18 10.17
N ILE A 65 -15.94 32.98 9.74
CA ILE A 65 -15.62 32.11 8.61
C ILE A 65 -15.09 30.78 9.18
N PRO A 66 -15.65 29.62 8.78
CA PRO A 66 -15.11 28.32 9.15
C PRO A 66 -13.61 28.22 8.76
N GLN A 67 -12.81 27.65 9.63
CA GLN A 67 -11.37 27.62 9.47
C GLN A 67 -10.92 26.90 8.17
N TRP A 68 -11.72 25.92 7.70
CA TRP A 68 -11.47 25.21 6.46
C TRP A 68 -11.55 26.09 5.21
N LEU A 69 -12.38 27.15 5.21
CA LEU A 69 -12.48 28.13 4.10
C LEU A 69 -11.22 29.00 3.94
N CYS A 70 -10.41 29.14 4.99
CA CYS A 70 -9.16 29.90 4.96
C CYS A 70 -7.94 28.98 4.95
N SER A 71 -8.11 27.67 4.69
CA SER A 71 -7.03 26.69 4.68
C SER A 71 -6.31 26.63 3.32
N LEU A 72 -5.03 26.29 3.35
CA LEU A 72 -4.25 26.01 2.14
C LEU A 72 -4.90 24.88 1.31
N SER A 73 -5.57 23.94 1.98
CA SER A 73 -6.29 22.85 1.36
C SER A 73 -7.43 23.34 0.45
N LEU A 74 -8.14 24.38 0.84
CA LEU A 74 -9.19 24.95 -0.02
C LEU A 74 -8.61 25.60 -1.27
N VAL A 75 -7.51 26.35 -1.13
CA VAL A 75 -6.82 26.96 -2.26
C VAL A 75 -6.36 25.88 -3.24
N THR A 76 -5.76 24.82 -2.73
CA THR A 76 -5.33 23.68 -3.55
C THR A 76 -6.53 23.01 -4.25
N LEU A 77 -7.64 22.80 -3.54
CA LEU A 77 -8.86 22.23 -4.13
C LEU A 77 -9.42 23.13 -5.25
N VAL A 78 -9.46 24.45 -5.04
CA VAL A 78 -9.92 25.40 -6.06
C VAL A 78 -8.99 25.37 -7.27
N LEU A 79 -7.68 25.31 -7.08
CA LEU A 79 -6.72 25.18 -8.19
C LEU A 79 -6.93 23.88 -8.97
N ILE A 80 -7.15 22.77 -8.29
CA ILE A 80 -7.43 21.48 -8.94
C ILE A 80 -8.75 21.54 -9.74
N LEU A 81 -9.79 22.13 -9.18
CA LEU A 81 -11.06 22.35 -9.89
C LEU A 81 -10.91 23.26 -11.11
N LEU A 82 -10.08 24.30 -11.03
CA LEU A 82 -9.76 25.16 -12.18
C LEU A 82 -9.04 24.38 -13.27
N VAL A 83 -8.03 23.56 -12.92
CA VAL A 83 -7.34 22.70 -13.89
C VAL A 83 -8.32 21.73 -14.54
N PHE A 84 -9.22 21.13 -13.76
CA PHE A 84 -10.26 20.24 -14.29
C PHE A 84 -11.20 20.97 -15.27
N GLY A 85 -11.68 22.14 -14.92
CA GLY A 85 -12.52 22.97 -15.80
C GLY A 85 -11.80 23.38 -17.10
N ILE A 86 -10.53 23.75 -17.02
CA ILE A 86 -9.71 24.06 -18.19
C ILE A 86 -9.56 22.84 -19.09
N LEU A 87 -9.24 21.67 -18.54
CA LEU A 87 -9.09 20.43 -19.30
C LEU A 87 -10.39 19.95 -19.96
N LEU A 88 -11.54 20.24 -19.36
CA LEU A 88 -12.84 19.96 -19.98
C LEU A 88 -13.16 20.93 -21.13
N SER A 89 -12.66 22.16 -21.07
CA SER A 89 -12.98 23.23 -22.02
C SER A 89 -12.03 23.29 -23.22
N VAL A 90 -10.76 22.94 -23.01
CA VAL A 90 -9.72 23.02 -24.04
C VAL A 90 -9.61 21.66 -24.75
N PRO A 91 -9.89 21.57 -26.07
CA PRO A 91 -9.78 20.32 -26.81
C PRO A 91 -8.30 20.01 -27.10
N ILE A 92 -7.71 19.14 -26.27
CA ILE A 92 -6.35 18.60 -26.45
C ILE A 92 -6.40 17.33 -27.32
N LEU A 93 -7.47 16.55 -27.18
CA LEU A 93 -7.72 15.30 -27.92
C LEU A 93 -8.93 15.48 -28.84
N GLU A 94 -8.91 14.78 -29.97
CA GLU A 94 -9.97 14.90 -31.00
C GLU A 94 -11.31 14.30 -30.55
N LYS A 95 -11.26 13.22 -29.77
CA LYS A 95 -12.46 12.52 -29.31
C LYS A 95 -12.95 13.04 -27.96
N PRO A 96 -14.23 13.41 -27.82
CA PRO A 96 -14.74 14.01 -26.59
C PRO A 96 -14.70 13.05 -25.40
N GLU A 97 -14.91 11.74 -25.59
CA GLU A 97 -14.79 10.74 -24.55
C GLU A 97 -13.36 10.62 -24.00
N GLN A 98 -12.36 10.70 -24.87
CA GLN A 98 -10.95 10.69 -24.45
C GLN A 98 -10.55 11.99 -23.75
N GLN A 99 -11.04 13.14 -24.22
CA GLN A 99 -10.81 14.43 -23.58
C GLN A 99 -11.40 14.47 -22.18
N ASN A 100 -12.64 14.03 -22.01
CA ASN A 100 -13.30 13.98 -20.70
C ASN A 100 -12.61 12.98 -19.77
N CYS A 101 -12.15 11.84 -20.31
CA CYS A 101 -11.39 10.87 -19.55
C CYS A 101 -10.04 11.42 -19.10
N LEU A 102 -9.32 12.15 -19.95
CA LEU A 102 -8.07 12.81 -19.60
C LEU A 102 -8.29 13.85 -18.48
N ALA A 103 -9.32 14.66 -18.59
CA ALA A 103 -9.67 15.63 -17.55
C ALA A 103 -9.97 14.96 -16.21
N MET A 104 -10.76 13.89 -16.23
CA MET A 104 -11.05 13.08 -15.03
C MET A 104 -9.78 12.42 -14.47
N LEU A 105 -8.94 11.82 -15.29
CA LEU A 105 -7.71 11.16 -14.87
C LEU A 105 -6.76 12.14 -14.16
N VAL A 106 -6.54 13.31 -14.74
CA VAL A 106 -5.70 14.36 -14.15
C VAL A 106 -6.31 14.87 -12.84
N PHE A 107 -7.62 15.12 -12.83
CA PHE A 107 -8.34 15.59 -11.64
C PHE A 107 -8.23 14.61 -10.48
N VAL A 108 -8.53 13.34 -10.70
CA VAL A 108 -8.46 12.28 -9.71
C VAL A 108 -7.02 12.07 -9.23
N SER A 109 -6.05 12.08 -10.15
CA SER A 109 -4.63 11.94 -9.81
C SER A 109 -4.14 13.10 -8.93
N LEU A 110 -4.55 14.32 -9.21
CA LEU A 110 -4.22 15.49 -8.38
C LEU A 110 -4.87 15.43 -7.01
N LEU A 111 -6.14 15.01 -6.92
CA LEU A 111 -6.82 14.80 -5.64
C LEU A 111 -6.13 13.72 -4.80
N TRP A 112 -5.74 12.60 -5.40
CA TRP A 112 -4.99 11.56 -4.70
C TRP A 112 -3.59 12.01 -4.27
N ALA A 113 -2.88 12.71 -5.14
CA ALA A 113 -1.52 13.18 -4.86
C ALA A 113 -1.47 14.24 -3.76
N THR A 114 -2.45 15.14 -3.72
CA THR A 114 -2.51 16.22 -2.72
C THR A 114 -3.22 15.83 -1.43
N GLU A 115 -4.03 14.76 -1.47
CA GLU A 115 -4.86 14.32 -0.33
C GLU A 115 -5.71 15.46 0.28
N VAL A 116 -6.13 16.39 -0.54
CA VAL A 116 -7.03 17.49 -0.12
C VAL A 116 -8.35 16.96 0.42
N ILE A 117 -8.84 15.88 -0.19
CA ILE A 117 -9.93 15.06 0.31
C ILE A 117 -9.41 13.65 0.56
N PRO A 118 -10.03 12.87 1.46
CA PRO A 118 -9.59 11.50 1.74
C PRO A 118 -9.54 10.65 0.47
N LEU A 119 -8.54 9.77 0.36
CA LEU A 119 -8.30 8.96 -0.84
C LEU A 119 -9.52 8.13 -1.27
N PHE A 120 -10.23 7.53 -0.31
CA PHE A 120 -11.42 6.72 -0.60
C PHE A 120 -12.61 7.57 -1.11
N VAL A 121 -12.71 8.84 -0.69
CA VAL A 121 -13.75 9.77 -1.18
C VAL A 121 -13.49 10.11 -2.65
N THR A 122 -12.23 10.37 -3.02
CA THR A 122 -11.83 10.52 -4.42
C THR A 122 -12.20 9.30 -5.24
N SER A 123 -12.00 8.10 -4.69
CA SER A 123 -12.35 6.85 -5.36
C SER A 123 -13.86 6.69 -5.58
N LEU A 124 -14.68 7.12 -4.63
CA LEU A 124 -16.15 7.15 -4.78
C LEU A 124 -16.62 8.17 -5.82
N LEU A 125 -15.86 9.23 -6.03
CA LEU A 125 -16.15 10.24 -7.03
C LEU A 125 -15.97 9.71 -8.47
N ILE A 126 -15.11 8.73 -8.68
CA ILE A 126 -14.77 8.19 -10.01
C ILE A 126 -15.99 7.66 -10.76
N PRO A 127 -16.81 6.72 -10.23
CA PRO A 127 -17.97 6.23 -10.94
C PRO A 127 -19.00 7.32 -11.24
N PHE A 128 -19.14 8.32 -10.36
CA PHE A 128 -19.97 9.49 -10.61
C PHE A 128 -19.48 10.28 -11.83
N LEU A 129 -18.20 10.60 -11.89
CA LEU A 129 -17.63 11.34 -13.02
C LEU A 129 -17.68 10.52 -14.33
N VAL A 130 -17.43 9.23 -14.28
CA VAL A 130 -17.51 8.32 -15.45
C VAL A 130 -18.88 8.38 -16.10
N VAL A 131 -19.94 8.34 -15.31
CA VAL A 131 -21.31 8.41 -15.80
C VAL A 131 -21.69 9.81 -16.28
N MET A 132 -21.37 10.84 -15.49
CA MET A 132 -21.73 12.23 -15.79
C MET A 132 -21.01 12.79 -17.02
N LEU A 133 -19.75 12.44 -17.20
CA LEU A 133 -18.94 12.86 -18.35
C LEU A 133 -19.08 11.95 -19.58
N ARG A 134 -19.88 10.90 -19.48
CA ARG A 134 -20.12 9.92 -20.56
C ARG A 134 -18.82 9.39 -21.18
N ILE A 135 -17.93 8.89 -20.33
CA ILE A 135 -16.58 8.46 -20.72
C ILE A 135 -16.59 7.06 -21.36
N MET A 136 -17.43 6.14 -20.87
CA MET A 136 -17.45 4.76 -21.33
C MET A 136 -18.10 4.62 -22.71
N LEU A 137 -17.52 3.73 -23.52
CA LEU A 137 -18.00 3.33 -24.82
C LEU A 137 -18.62 1.94 -24.77
N SER A 138 -19.51 1.65 -25.72
CA SER A 138 -20.05 0.30 -25.95
C SER A 138 -18.95 -0.64 -26.46
N ASP A 139 -18.96 -1.89 -25.97
CA ASP A 139 -18.07 -2.94 -26.48
C ASP A 139 -18.45 -3.39 -27.90
N ASN A 140 -19.68 -3.14 -28.32
CA ASN A 140 -20.18 -3.47 -29.65
C ASN A 140 -19.93 -2.35 -30.67
N LYS A 141 -19.60 -2.71 -31.89
CA LYS A 141 -19.51 -1.74 -33.00
C LYS A 141 -20.90 -1.31 -33.48
N PRO A 142 -21.12 -0.01 -33.77
CA PRO A 142 -20.22 1.10 -33.61
C PRO A 142 -20.00 1.44 -32.10
N HIS A 143 -18.78 1.74 -31.72
CA HIS A 143 -18.42 2.09 -30.32
C HIS A 143 -19.03 3.45 -29.95
N GLU A 144 -20.30 3.42 -29.58
CA GLU A 144 -21.04 4.61 -29.14
C GLU A 144 -20.85 4.86 -27.65
N ARG A 145 -20.97 6.12 -27.26
CA ARG A 145 -20.93 6.49 -25.83
C ARG A 145 -22.15 5.92 -25.11
N LEU A 146 -21.90 5.18 -24.03
CA LEU A 146 -22.95 4.57 -23.25
C LEU A 146 -23.91 5.59 -22.64
N GLY A 147 -25.19 5.23 -22.60
CA GLY A 147 -26.19 5.96 -21.85
C GLY A 147 -25.97 5.87 -20.34
N PRO A 148 -26.62 6.74 -19.52
CA PRO A 148 -26.39 6.76 -18.07
C PRO A 148 -26.66 5.42 -17.37
N LYS A 149 -27.69 4.69 -17.75
CA LYS A 149 -28.03 3.37 -17.18
C LYS A 149 -26.96 2.32 -17.46
N GLU A 150 -26.55 2.21 -18.71
CA GLU A 150 -25.54 1.26 -19.17
C GLU A 150 -24.17 1.60 -18.59
N ALA A 151 -23.81 2.89 -18.59
CA ALA A 151 -22.57 3.38 -17.99
C ALA A 151 -22.52 3.09 -16.48
N THR A 152 -23.63 3.26 -15.76
CA THR A 152 -23.74 2.92 -14.33
C THR A 152 -23.51 1.44 -14.10
N ALA A 153 -24.16 0.56 -14.89
CA ALA A 153 -23.97 -0.88 -14.76
C ALA A 153 -22.52 -1.28 -15.06
N ALA A 154 -21.91 -0.71 -16.10
CA ALA A 154 -20.51 -0.96 -16.45
C ALA A 154 -19.54 -0.47 -15.37
N ALA A 155 -19.77 0.72 -14.78
CA ALA A 155 -18.95 1.27 -13.73
C ALA A 155 -18.98 0.42 -12.46
N PHE A 156 -20.16 0.06 -11.97
CA PHE A 156 -20.27 -0.74 -10.73
C PHE A 156 -19.84 -2.20 -10.93
N SER A 157 -20.05 -2.80 -12.10
CA SER A 157 -19.51 -4.12 -12.39
C SER A 157 -17.96 -4.13 -12.40
N ALA A 158 -17.34 -3.02 -12.82
CA ALA A 158 -15.89 -2.87 -12.79
C ALA A 158 -15.35 -2.68 -11.37
N MET A 159 -16.16 -2.19 -10.43
CA MET A 159 -15.75 -1.96 -9.03
C MET A 159 -15.73 -3.25 -8.19
N TRP A 160 -16.63 -4.18 -8.44
CA TRP A 160 -16.71 -5.42 -7.69
C TRP A 160 -16.24 -6.60 -8.52
N THR A 161 -14.96 -6.91 -8.41
CA THR A 161 -14.28 -7.97 -9.15
C THR A 161 -13.82 -9.09 -8.22
N PRO A 162 -13.42 -10.28 -8.75
CA PRO A 162 -12.82 -11.34 -7.94
C PRO A 162 -11.64 -10.87 -7.09
N VAL A 163 -10.93 -9.86 -7.51
CA VAL A 163 -9.78 -9.29 -6.78
C VAL A 163 -10.21 -8.57 -5.49
N ILE A 164 -11.38 -7.94 -5.49
CA ILE A 164 -11.97 -7.39 -4.25
C ILE A 164 -12.29 -8.52 -3.27
N MET A 165 -12.79 -9.65 -3.75
CA MET A 165 -13.01 -10.84 -2.92
C MET A 165 -11.70 -11.40 -2.38
N LEU A 166 -10.64 -11.42 -3.19
CA LEU A 166 -9.30 -11.82 -2.74
C LEU A 166 -8.79 -10.92 -1.60
N LEU A 167 -9.02 -9.62 -1.71
CA LEU A 167 -8.66 -8.64 -0.68
C LEU A 167 -9.42 -8.89 0.63
N LEU A 168 -10.73 -9.15 0.55
CA LEU A 168 -11.55 -9.50 1.71
C LEU A 168 -11.09 -10.80 2.37
N GLY A 169 -10.75 -11.83 1.59
CA GLY A 169 -10.18 -13.08 2.08
C GLY A 169 -8.84 -12.87 2.78
N GLY A 170 -7.99 -12.03 2.21
CA GLY A 170 -6.71 -11.63 2.82
C GLY A 170 -6.90 -10.93 4.16
N PHE A 171 -7.83 -9.99 4.27
CA PHE A 171 -8.17 -9.31 5.52
C PHE A 171 -8.75 -10.27 6.56
N THR A 172 -9.54 -11.25 6.13
CA THR A 172 -10.09 -12.29 7.01
C THR A 172 -8.97 -13.13 7.63
N ILE A 173 -8.02 -13.59 6.82
CA ILE A 173 -6.86 -14.35 7.29
C ILE A 173 -6.02 -13.50 8.25
N ALA A 174 -5.70 -12.27 7.87
CA ALA A 174 -4.94 -11.35 8.70
C ALA A 174 -5.62 -11.09 10.06
N ALA A 175 -6.93 -10.87 10.06
CA ALA A 175 -7.72 -10.68 11.27
C ALA A 175 -7.67 -11.91 12.20
N ALA A 176 -7.80 -13.12 11.65
CA ALA A 176 -7.74 -14.35 12.43
C ALA A 176 -6.33 -14.59 13.00
N LEU A 177 -5.29 -14.43 12.21
CA LEU A 177 -3.89 -14.60 12.65
C LEU A 177 -3.50 -13.60 13.75
N SER A 178 -4.02 -12.36 13.67
CA SER A 178 -3.76 -11.32 14.67
C SER A 178 -4.58 -11.52 15.92
N LYS A 179 -5.87 -11.77 15.80
CA LYS A 179 -6.80 -11.91 16.94
C LYS A 179 -6.43 -13.06 17.88
N TYR A 180 -5.92 -14.16 17.33
CA TYR A 180 -5.53 -15.36 18.08
C TYR A 180 -4.02 -15.48 18.35
N ASP A 181 -3.29 -14.37 18.24
CA ASP A 181 -1.85 -14.24 18.56
C ASP A 181 -0.92 -15.22 17.81
N ILE A 182 -1.38 -15.80 16.70
CA ILE A 182 -0.58 -16.78 15.94
C ILE A 182 0.66 -16.11 15.37
N ALA A 183 0.48 -14.95 14.73
CA ALA A 183 1.56 -14.18 14.14
C ALA A 183 2.58 -13.73 15.19
N ARG A 184 2.11 -13.24 16.34
CA ARG A 184 2.96 -12.84 17.47
C ARG A 184 3.79 -14.01 18.02
N ARG A 185 3.18 -15.18 18.17
CA ARG A 185 3.88 -16.40 18.65
C ARG A 185 4.97 -16.83 17.70
N MET A 186 4.67 -16.85 16.40
CA MET A 186 5.66 -17.21 15.37
C MET A 186 6.85 -16.23 15.39
N ALA A 187 6.56 -14.93 15.45
CA ALA A 187 7.57 -13.89 15.54
C ALA A 187 8.46 -14.05 16.79
N MET A 188 7.88 -14.21 17.95
CA MET A 188 8.63 -14.38 19.21
C MET A 188 9.46 -15.68 19.21
N PHE A 189 8.96 -16.75 18.62
CA PHE A 189 9.73 -17.99 18.48
C PHE A 189 10.99 -17.78 17.62
N VAL A 190 10.85 -17.13 16.47
CA VAL A 190 11.98 -16.85 15.58
C VAL A 190 12.97 -15.90 16.25
N LEU A 191 12.50 -14.81 16.85
CA LEU A 191 13.34 -13.82 17.53
C LEU A 191 14.09 -14.40 18.73
N SER A 192 13.51 -15.37 19.44
CA SER A 192 14.17 -16.05 20.55
C SER A 192 15.42 -16.84 20.13
N LYS A 193 15.51 -17.22 18.86
CA LYS A 193 16.67 -17.92 18.27
C LYS A 193 17.80 -17.00 17.86
N ALA A 194 17.55 -15.71 17.75
CA ALA A 194 18.54 -14.72 17.32
C ALA A 194 19.64 -14.42 18.35
N GLY A 195 19.40 -14.79 19.63
CA GLY A 195 20.34 -14.51 20.72
C GLY A 195 20.41 -13.03 21.11
N SER A 196 21.57 -12.58 21.55
CA SER A 196 21.79 -11.22 22.06
C SER A 196 22.73 -10.36 21.19
N ASN A 197 23.16 -10.88 20.03
CA ASN A 197 24.00 -10.10 19.12
C ASN A 197 23.15 -9.04 18.40
N PRO A 198 23.46 -7.72 18.54
CA PRO A 198 22.64 -6.66 17.96
C PRO A 198 22.48 -6.75 16.43
N ASN A 199 23.53 -7.13 15.71
CA ASN A 199 23.49 -7.24 14.25
C ASN A 199 22.58 -8.39 13.80
N ILE A 200 22.67 -9.53 14.46
CA ILE A 200 21.83 -10.70 14.15
C ILE A 200 20.38 -10.42 14.57
N LEU A 201 20.18 -9.77 15.71
CA LEU A 201 18.86 -9.41 16.19
C LEU A 201 18.18 -8.41 15.25
N LEU A 202 18.91 -7.45 14.69
CA LEU A 202 18.41 -6.53 13.68
C LEU A 202 17.97 -7.30 12.41
N LEU A 203 18.82 -8.16 11.88
CA LEU A 203 18.50 -8.96 10.69
C LEU A 203 17.27 -9.84 10.90
N THR A 204 17.22 -10.51 12.05
CA THR A 204 16.08 -11.39 12.39
C THR A 204 14.78 -10.60 12.53
N ASN A 205 14.82 -9.41 13.16
CA ASN A 205 13.66 -8.52 13.23
C ASN A 205 13.20 -8.04 11.86
N MET A 206 14.14 -7.75 10.96
CA MET A 206 13.81 -7.36 9.59
C MET A 206 13.12 -8.51 8.83
N PHE A 207 13.61 -9.75 8.94
CA PHE A 207 12.97 -10.91 8.33
C PHE A 207 11.60 -11.22 8.95
N VAL A 208 11.45 -11.07 10.25
CA VAL A 208 10.17 -11.21 10.93
C VAL A 208 9.18 -10.15 10.44
N SER A 209 9.62 -8.90 10.32
CA SER A 209 8.78 -7.82 9.80
C SER A 209 8.37 -8.07 8.35
N MET A 210 9.28 -8.52 7.50
CA MET A 210 8.96 -8.94 6.13
C MET A 210 7.91 -10.06 6.11
N PHE A 211 8.13 -11.10 6.91
CA PHE A 211 7.23 -12.25 6.97
C PHE A 211 5.83 -11.86 7.45
N LEU A 212 5.73 -11.05 8.50
CA LEU A 212 4.44 -10.55 8.99
C LEU A 212 3.77 -9.63 7.98
N SER A 213 4.53 -8.78 7.31
CA SER A 213 4.02 -7.90 6.26
C SER A 213 3.43 -8.70 5.09
N MET A 214 4.04 -9.83 4.76
CA MET A 214 3.58 -10.72 3.69
C MET A 214 2.18 -11.30 3.96
N TRP A 215 1.82 -11.58 5.24
CA TRP A 215 0.57 -12.27 5.59
C TRP A 215 -0.48 -11.37 6.24
N ILE A 216 -0.06 -10.38 7.03
CA ILE A 216 -1.00 -9.53 7.76
C ILE A 216 -1.29 -8.25 6.97
N SER A 217 -0.31 -7.45 6.73
CA SER A 217 -0.23 -6.28 5.84
C SER A 217 1.05 -5.49 6.17
N ASN A 218 1.52 -4.69 5.25
CA ASN A 218 2.64 -3.78 5.46
C ASN A 218 2.32 -2.63 6.46
N VAL A 219 1.05 -2.40 6.76
CA VAL A 219 0.60 -1.39 7.74
C VAL A 219 0.70 -1.93 9.17
N ALA A 220 0.13 -3.11 9.40
CA ALA A 220 0.04 -3.70 10.72
C ALA A 220 1.35 -4.36 11.20
N SER A 221 2.17 -4.85 10.29
CA SER A 221 3.42 -5.54 10.59
C SER A 221 4.40 -4.71 11.43
N PRO A 222 4.72 -3.45 11.09
CA PRO A 222 5.62 -2.66 11.92
C PRO A 222 5.10 -2.45 13.34
N VAL A 223 3.80 -2.19 13.49
CA VAL A 223 3.16 -1.98 14.80
C VAL A 223 3.32 -3.22 15.68
N LEU A 224 3.05 -4.39 15.13
CA LEU A 224 3.21 -5.66 15.85
C LEU A 224 4.69 -5.90 16.22
N CYS A 225 5.61 -5.68 15.30
CA CYS A 225 7.03 -5.80 15.56
C CYS A 225 7.49 -4.86 16.68
N TYR A 226 7.06 -3.59 16.67
CA TYR A 226 7.41 -2.63 17.72
C TYR A 226 6.85 -3.05 19.09
N SER A 227 5.64 -3.60 19.13
CA SER A 227 5.08 -4.12 20.38
C SER A 227 5.88 -5.29 20.95
N ILE A 228 6.39 -6.17 20.09
CA ILE A 228 7.20 -7.32 20.47
C ILE A 228 8.57 -6.90 21.01
N ILE A 229 9.21 -5.90 20.37
CA ILE A 229 10.54 -5.43 20.78
C ILE A 229 10.50 -4.33 21.85
N GLN A 230 9.32 -3.87 22.27
CA GLN A 230 9.19 -2.80 23.26
C GLN A 230 9.94 -3.08 24.57
N PRO A 231 9.92 -4.31 25.14
CA PRO A 231 10.75 -4.61 26.31
C PRO A 231 12.25 -4.43 26.07
N LEU A 232 12.71 -4.77 24.85
CA LEU A 232 14.10 -4.56 24.45
C LEU A 232 14.41 -3.04 24.35
N LEU A 233 13.54 -2.29 23.69
CA LEU A 233 13.72 -0.83 23.51
C LEU A 233 13.75 -0.07 24.84
N ARG A 234 12.97 -0.51 25.84
CA ARG A 234 12.96 0.09 27.19
C ARG A 234 14.29 -0.06 27.94
N ASN A 235 15.07 -1.09 27.63
CA ASN A 235 16.37 -1.35 28.26
C ASN A 235 17.52 -0.65 27.55
N LEU A 236 17.28 -0.01 26.42
CA LEU A 236 18.28 0.75 25.66
C LEU A 236 18.25 2.24 26.04
N GLU A 237 19.37 2.90 25.83
CA GLU A 237 19.44 4.35 26.01
C GLU A 237 18.52 5.09 25.03
N PRO A 238 17.93 6.23 25.41
CA PRO A 238 17.03 6.98 24.55
C PRO A 238 17.62 7.37 23.18
N ASP A 239 18.92 7.59 23.11
CA ASP A 239 19.65 7.94 21.88
C ASP A 239 20.42 6.76 21.25
N SER A 240 20.06 5.54 21.61
CA SER A 240 20.70 4.32 21.14
C SER A 240 20.68 4.19 19.61
N SER A 241 21.85 3.99 19.02
CA SER A 241 21.99 3.71 17.59
C SER A 241 21.34 2.37 17.22
N PHE A 242 21.38 1.39 18.12
CA PHE A 242 20.74 0.11 17.94
C PHE A 242 19.21 0.25 17.90
N ALA A 243 18.61 1.02 18.81
CA ALA A 243 17.18 1.29 18.81
C ALA A 243 16.74 1.97 17.51
N LYS A 244 17.46 2.97 17.03
CA LYS A 244 17.21 3.64 15.75
C LYS A 244 17.30 2.68 14.58
N SER A 245 18.31 1.81 14.56
CA SER A 245 18.49 0.80 13.51
C SER A 245 17.37 -0.23 13.50
N LEU A 246 16.89 -0.66 14.67
CA LEU A 246 15.74 -1.58 14.80
C LEU A 246 14.45 -0.96 14.26
N VAL A 247 14.13 0.25 14.72
CA VAL A 247 12.89 0.92 14.32
C VAL A 247 12.88 1.19 12.81
N LEU A 248 13.96 1.72 12.25
CA LEU A 248 14.06 1.95 10.82
C LEU A 248 14.12 0.66 10.02
N GLY A 249 14.89 -0.33 10.47
CA GLY A 249 15.03 -1.62 9.79
C GLY A 249 13.72 -2.39 9.68
N ILE A 250 12.92 -2.39 10.74
CA ILE A 250 11.58 -2.98 10.74
C ILE A 250 10.68 -2.30 9.70
N ALA A 251 10.70 -0.98 9.62
CA ALA A 251 9.89 -0.24 8.66
C ALA A 251 10.31 -0.52 7.21
N LEU A 252 11.60 -0.45 6.92
CA LEU A 252 12.12 -0.72 5.58
C LEU A 252 11.84 -2.18 5.17
N ALA A 253 12.00 -3.13 6.09
CA ALA A 253 11.69 -4.53 5.85
C ALA A 253 10.18 -4.76 5.64
N ALA A 254 9.31 -4.03 6.33
CA ALA A 254 7.86 -4.11 6.11
C ALA A 254 7.45 -3.57 4.73
N ASN A 255 8.10 -2.50 4.23
CA ASN A 255 7.89 -2.02 2.87
C ASN A 255 8.28 -3.08 1.83
N VAL A 256 9.45 -3.68 1.99
CA VAL A 256 9.91 -4.78 1.11
C VAL A 256 8.95 -5.98 1.21
N GLY A 257 8.54 -6.35 2.41
CA GLY A 257 7.56 -7.41 2.66
C GLY A 257 6.19 -7.15 2.03
N GLY A 258 5.84 -5.88 1.83
CA GLY A 258 4.66 -5.49 1.09
C GLY A 258 4.65 -5.92 -0.39
N ALA A 259 5.80 -6.27 -0.95
CA ALA A 259 5.93 -6.84 -2.29
C ALA A 259 5.89 -8.38 -2.29
N ALA A 260 6.04 -9.03 -1.12
CA ALA A 260 6.33 -10.45 -1.03
C ALA A 260 5.16 -11.37 -1.38
N SER A 261 3.92 -10.95 -1.15
CA SER A 261 2.73 -11.73 -1.52
C SER A 261 1.67 -10.89 -2.22
N PRO A 262 0.77 -11.51 -2.98
CA PRO A 262 -0.32 -10.80 -3.67
C PRO A 262 -1.22 -9.97 -2.75
N ILE A 263 -1.43 -10.41 -1.51
CA ILE A 263 -2.33 -9.75 -0.54
C ILE A 263 -1.60 -8.80 0.43
N ALA A 264 -0.28 -8.76 0.40
CA ALA A 264 0.51 -7.97 1.34
C ALA A 264 0.22 -6.47 1.26
N SER A 265 -0.14 -6.00 0.07
CA SER A 265 -0.39 -4.58 -0.16
C SER A 265 -1.30 -4.33 -1.37
N PRO A 266 -2.04 -3.20 -1.40
CA PRO A 266 -3.00 -2.90 -2.47
C PRO A 266 -2.39 -2.83 -3.87
N GLN A 267 -1.15 -2.36 -4.00
CA GLN A 267 -0.47 -2.27 -5.31
C GLN A 267 -0.27 -3.63 -5.96
N ASN A 268 -0.09 -4.70 -5.20
CA ASN A 268 0.05 -6.05 -5.74
C ASN A 268 -1.27 -6.56 -6.32
N ILE A 269 -2.38 -6.19 -5.69
CA ILE A 269 -3.72 -6.51 -6.15
C ILE A 269 -4.01 -5.80 -7.47
N ILE A 270 -3.62 -4.53 -7.58
CA ILE A 270 -3.72 -3.77 -8.82
C ILE A 270 -2.86 -4.41 -9.92
N ALA A 271 -1.68 -4.92 -9.57
CA ALA A 271 -0.83 -5.65 -10.51
C ALA A 271 -1.50 -6.92 -11.02
N LEU A 272 -2.10 -7.74 -10.14
CA LEU A 272 -2.81 -8.95 -10.55
C LEU A 272 -3.94 -8.67 -11.54
N GLN A 273 -4.60 -7.52 -11.44
CA GLN A 273 -5.64 -7.11 -12.38
C GLN A 273 -5.11 -6.71 -13.74
N ASN A 274 -3.86 -6.28 -13.82
CA ASN A 274 -3.20 -5.85 -15.03
C ASN A 274 -2.32 -6.94 -15.66
N ILE A 275 -2.27 -8.13 -15.08
CA ILE A 275 -1.53 -9.30 -15.58
C ILE A 275 -2.50 -10.30 -16.20
N TYR A 276 -2.31 -10.62 -17.49
CA TYR A 276 -3.10 -11.60 -18.21
C TYR A 276 -2.21 -12.55 -19.01
N PRO A 277 -2.45 -13.89 -18.93
CA PRO A 277 -3.40 -14.56 -18.03
C PRO A 277 -3.08 -14.32 -16.56
N SER A 278 -4.02 -14.56 -15.64
CA SER A 278 -3.85 -14.32 -14.21
C SER A 278 -2.64 -15.11 -13.66
N MET A 279 -1.79 -14.43 -12.90
CA MET A 279 -0.61 -15.04 -12.30
C MET A 279 -0.97 -15.85 -11.06
N SER A 280 -0.45 -17.09 -10.94
CA SER A 280 -0.59 -17.87 -9.71
C SER A 280 0.26 -17.29 -8.58
N TRP A 281 -0.14 -17.56 -7.33
CA TRP A 281 0.65 -17.17 -6.18
C TRP A 281 2.04 -17.82 -6.15
N GLY A 282 2.14 -19.07 -6.64
CA GLY A 282 3.44 -19.75 -6.77
C GLY A 282 4.41 -18.98 -7.64
N THR A 283 3.96 -18.50 -8.80
CA THR A 283 4.77 -17.65 -9.70
C THR A 283 5.15 -16.33 -9.03
N TRP A 284 4.20 -15.70 -8.32
CA TRP A 284 4.48 -14.48 -7.55
C TRP A 284 5.58 -14.70 -6.54
N PHE A 285 5.48 -15.75 -5.71
CA PHE A 285 6.50 -16.07 -4.71
C PHE A 285 7.86 -16.41 -5.34
N PHE A 286 7.87 -17.12 -6.45
CA PHE A 286 9.12 -17.44 -7.17
C PHE A 286 9.88 -16.18 -7.56
N ILE A 287 9.20 -15.11 -7.94
CA ILE A 287 9.82 -13.84 -8.33
C ILE A 287 10.10 -12.97 -7.10
N SER A 288 9.11 -12.78 -6.23
CA SER A 288 9.15 -11.78 -5.17
C SER A 288 10.02 -12.18 -3.98
N LEU A 289 10.01 -13.45 -3.55
CA LEU A 289 10.75 -13.87 -2.37
C LEU A 289 12.26 -13.71 -2.51
N PRO A 290 12.93 -14.16 -3.60
CA PRO A 290 14.35 -13.91 -3.78
C PRO A 290 14.70 -12.41 -3.81
N VAL A 291 13.89 -11.61 -4.48
CA VAL A 291 14.04 -10.14 -4.54
C VAL A 291 13.94 -9.53 -3.14
N CYS A 292 12.93 -9.91 -2.37
CA CYS A 292 12.73 -9.41 -1.01
C CYS A 292 13.86 -9.81 -0.06
N ILE A 293 14.31 -11.08 -0.11
CA ILE A 293 15.40 -11.58 0.74
C ILE A 293 16.70 -10.84 0.43
N LEU A 294 17.07 -10.70 -0.83
CA LEU A 294 18.27 -9.97 -1.25
C LEU A 294 18.19 -8.49 -0.87
N SER A 295 17.04 -7.86 -1.06
CA SER A 295 16.80 -6.47 -0.67
C SER A 295 16.97 -6.26 0.83
N ILE A 296 16.43 -7.16 1.66
CA ILE A 296 16.55 -7.08 3.11
C ILE A 296 17.99 -7.27 3.57
N VAL A 297 18.72 -8.22 3.00
CA VAL A 297 20.15 -8.42 3.33
C VAL A 297 20.96 -7.17 2.97
N ALA A 298 20.71 -6.58 1.79
CA ALA A 298 21.37 -5.36 1.36
C ALA A 298 21.08 -4.19 2.29
N ILE A 299 19.81 -3.99 2.67
CA ILE A 299 19.40 -2.94 3.60
C ILE A 299 19.98 -3.18 4.99
N TRP A 300 19.99 -4.41 5.47
CA TRP A 300 20.63 -4.77 6.73
C TRP A 300 22.12 -4.39 6.75
N MET A 301 22.87 -4.73 5.69
CA MET A 301 24.28 -4.32 5.57
C MET A 301 24.44 -2.79 5.62
N LEU A 302 23.56 -2.05 4.91
CA LEU A 302 23.54 -0.59 4.97
C LEU A 302 23.33 -0.07 6.38
N LEU A 303 22.38 -0.60 7.13
CA LEU A 303 22.06 -0.19 8.49
C LEU A 303 23.20 -0.53 9.47
N VAL A 304 23.80 -1.71 9.33
CA VAL A 304 24.97 -2.12 10.15
C VAL A 304 26.16 -1.21 9.91
N LEU A 305 26.44 -0.84 8.67
CA LEU A 305 27.56 0.04 8.33
C LEU A 305 27.33 1.49 8.78
N THR A 306 26.10 1.98 8.72
CA THR A 306 25.77 3.40 8.99
C THR A 306 25.45 3.67 10.46
N PHE A 307 24.69 2.81 11.13
CA PHE A 307 24.34 2.96 12.55
C PHE A 307 25.33 2.27 13.49
N LYS A 308 26.03 1.22 13.03
CA LYS A 308 26.99 0.43 13.83
C LYS A 308 26.37 -0.13 15.12
N PRO A 309 25.23 -0.83 15.07
CA PRO A 309 24.51 -1.31 16.25
C PRO A 309 25.31 -2.32 17.08
N GLY A 310 26.29 -3.01 16.51
CA GLY A 310 27.14 -3.99 17.18
C GLY A 310 28.03 -3.44 18.30
N ARG A 311 28.04 -2.11 18.51
CA ARG A 311 28.75 -1.46 19.61
C ARG A 311 27.97 -1.48 20.93
N GLU A 312 26.71 -1.83 20.88
CA GLU A 312 25.78 -1.86 22.02
C GLU A 312 25.49 -3.31 22.43
N THR A 313 25.01 -3.50 23.65
CA THR A 313 24.56 -4.79 24.16
C THR A 313 23.06 -4.91 24.08
N ALA A 314 22.54 -6.07 23.67
CA ALA A 314 21.12 -6.36 23.62
C ALA A 314 20.73 -7.51 24.54
N VAL A 315 19.48 -7.50 24.99
CA VAL A 315 18.89 -8.59 25.77
C VAL A 315 18.14 -9.53 24.84
N ALA A 316 18.34 -10.85 25.00
CA ALA A 316 17.64 -11.85 24.20
C ALA A 316 16.13 -11.83 24.47
N ILE A 317 15.35 -11.96 23.41
CA ILE A 317 13.89 -12.09 23.48
C ILE A 317 13.52 -13.52 23.88
N ARG A 318 12.60 -13.67 24.83
CA ARG A 318 12.13 -14.99 25.29
C ARG A 318 10.87 -15.43 24.54
N PRO A 319 10.77 -16.72 24.13
CA PRO A 319 9.58 -17.22 23.47
C PRO A 319 8.41 -17.36 24.46
N LEU A 320 7.20 -17.29 23.94
CA LEU A 320 6.00 -17.66 24.69
C LEU A 320 5.98 -19.19 24.91
N LYS A 321 5.80 -19.62 26.16
CA LYS A 321 5.83 -21.04 26.55
C LYS A 321 4.48 -21.75 26.49
N ASP A 322 3.40 -21.01 26.21
CA ASP A 322 2.04 -21.60 26.21
C ASP A 322 1.85 -22.57 25.04
N LYS A 323 1.08 -23.62 25.28
CA LYS A 323 0.75 -24.60 24.24
C LYS A 323 -0.15 -24.01 23.18
N PHE A 324 0.02 -24.47 21.93
CA PHE A 324 -0.82 -24.07 20.81
C PHE A 324 -2.24 -24.66 21.02
N THR A 325 -3.27 -23.80 20.93
CA THR A 325 -4.67 -24.22 21.16
C THR A 325 -5.27 -24.86 19.91
N GLY A 326 -6.37 -25.61 20.08
CA GLY A 326 -7.09 -26.22 18.95
C GLY A 326 -7.61 -25.20 17.94
N VAL A 327 -8.05 -24.01 18.43
CA VAL A 327 -8.49 -22.91 17.56
C VAL A 327 -7.33 -22.36 16.73
N GLN A 328 -6.17 -22.19 17.33
CA GLN A 328 -4.97 -21.73 16.61
C GLN A 328 -4.54 -22.75 15.55
N TRP A 329 -4.63 -24.07 15.84
CA TRP A 329 -4.40 -25.13 14.86
C TRP A 329 -5.39 -25.05 13.69
N PHE A 330 -6.68 -24.88 13.98
CA PHE A 330 -7.72 -24.76 12.95
C PHE A 330 -7.46 -23.58 12.03
N ILE A 331 -7.17 -22.38 12.60
CA ILE A 331 -6.85 -21.17 11.82
C ILE A 331 -5.63 -21.40 10.96
N SER A 332 -4.58 -21.98 11.51
CA SER A 332 -3.33 -22.26 10.78
C SER A 332 -3.54 -23.23 9.63
N ILE A 333 -4.30 -24.30 9.83
CA ILE A 333 -4.61 -25.29 8.79
C ILE A 333 -5.44 -24.66 7.68
N VAL A 334 -6.49 -23.92 8.02
CA VAL A 334 -7.34 -23.23 7.02
C VAL A 334 -6.52 -22.21 6.22
N THR A 335 -5.67 -21.43 6.89
CA THR A 335 -4.81 -20.44 6.24
C THR A 335 -3.83 -21.10 5.27
N LEU A 336 -3.12 -22.14 5.70
CA LEU A 336 -2.17 -22.86 4.86
C LEU A 336 -2.86 -23.55 3.68
N SER A 337 -4.04 -24.14 3.91
CA SER A 337 -4.83 -24.76 2.85
C SER A 337 -5.29 -23.74 1.80
N THR A 338 -5.75 -22.58 2.24
CA THR A 338 -6.15 -21.49 1.34
C THR A 338 -4.98 -21.00 0.50
N ILE A 339 -3.83 -20.81 1.10
CA ILE A 339 -2.61 -20.38 0.39
C ILE A 339 -2.18 -21.46 -0.61
N ALA A 340 -2.23 -22.72 -0.26
CA ALA A 340 -1.93 -23.82 -1.16
C ALA A 340 -2.88 -23.84 -2.38
N LEU A 341 -4.17 -23.60 -2.16
CA LEU A 341 -5.15 -23.46 -3.24
C LEU A 341 -4.86 -22.24 -4.14
N TRP A 342 -4.47 -21.12 -3.57
CA TRP A 342 -4.07 -19.94 -4.36
C TRP A 342 -2.79 -20.19 -5.17
N CYS A 343 -1.82 -20.91 -4.60
CA CYS A 343 -0.59 -21.28 -5.34
C CYS A 343 -0.89 -22.21 -6.52
N GLY A 344 -1.86 -23.10 -6.37
CA GLY A 344 -2.31 -24.02 -7.42
C GLY A 344 -3.53 -23.53 -8.21
N SER A 345 -3.87 -22.25 -8.18
CA SER A 345 -5.10 -21.71 -8.77
C SER A 345 -5.24 -21.97 -10.26
N HIS A 346 -4.14 -21.98 -11.01
CA HIS A 346 -4.17 -22.31 -12.44
C HIS A 346 -4.62 -23.75 -12.74
N GLN A 347 -4.12 -24.71 -11.96
CA GLN A 347 -4.50 -26.12 -12.14
C GLN A 347 -5.94 -26.38 -11.70
N LEU A 348 -6.47 -25.55 -10.82
CA LEU A 348 -7.79 -25.68 -10.21
C LEU A 348 -8.83 -24.73 -10.81
N GLU A 349 -8.49 -24.01 -11.89
CA GLU A 349 -9.36 -23.05 -12.55
C GLU A 349 -10.70 -23.68 -13.00
N HIS A 350 -10.68 -24.94 -13.45
CA HIS A 350 -11.87 -25.67 -13.83
C HIS A 350 -12.83 -26.01 -12.67
N ILE A 351 -12.35 -25.89 -11.40
CA ILE A 351 -13.20 -26.12 -10.21
C ILE A 351 -13.62 -24.79 -9.59
N PHE A 352 -12.67 -23.89 -9.36
CA PHE A 352 -12.90 -22.65 -8.62
C PHE A 352 -13.10 -21.42 -9.53
N GLY A 353 -12.74 -21.51 -10.80
CA GLY A 353 -12.82 -20.41 -11.76
C GLY A 353 -11.79 -19.31 -11.51
N ASP A 354 -11.78 -18.72 -10.29
CA ASP A 354 -10.89 -17.60 -9.94
C ASP A 354 -10.46 -17.65 -8.48
N MET A 355 -9.34 -16.99 -8.18
CA MET A 355 -8.80 -16.85 -6.82
C MET A 355 -9.77 -16.18 -5.83
N GLY A 356 -10.66 -15.33 -6.32
CA GLY A 356 -11.69 -14.68 -5.52
C GLY A 356 -12.70 -15.66 -4.91
N VAL A 357 -12.99 -16.78 -5.59
CA VAL A 357 -13.85 -17.85 -5.06
C VAL A 357 -13.14 -18.61 -3.92
N ILE A 358 -11.85 -18.90 -4.08
CA ILE A 358 -11.03 -19.52 -3.04
C ILE A 358 -10.99 -18.63 -1.78
N ALA A 359 -10.97 -17.32 -1.95
CA ALA A 359 -10.98 -16.36 -0.85
C ALA A 359 -12.24 -16.45 0.05
N ILE A 360 -13.35 -16.97 -0.48
CA ILE A 360 -14.59 -17.16 0.29
C ILE A 360 -14.43 -18.27 1.34
N ILE A 361 -13.57 -19.25 1.11
CA ILE A 361 -13.39 -20.40 2.02
C ILE A 361 -12.99 -19.94 3.44
N PRO A 362 -11.90 -19.18 3.65
CA PRO A 362 -11.56 -18.70 4.99
C PRO A 362 -12.63 -17.75 5.56
N MET A 363 -13.32 -16.96 4.74
CA MET A 363 -14.39 -16.10 5.21
C MET A 363 -15.54 -16.89 5.81
N VAL A 364 -16.04 -17.90 5.10
CA VAL A 364 -17.13 -18.76 5.59
C VAL A 364 -16.69 -19.55 6.83
N LEU A 365 -15.50 -20.12 6.82
CA LEU A 365 -15.03 -20.92 7.93
C LEU A 365 -14.77 -20.09 9.19
N PHE A 366 -14.19 -18.92 9.10
CA PHE A 366 -13.86 -18.11 10.28
C PHE A 366 -15.06 -17.34 10.82
N PHE A 367 -15.91 -16.79 9.98
CA PHE A 367 -17.14 -16.11 10.41
C PHE A 367 -18.26 -17.09 10.76
N GLY A 368 -18.40 -18.20 10.03
CA GLY A 368 -19.41 -19.21 10.26
C GLY A 368 -19.21 -20.00 11.56
N THR A 369 -17.98 -20.22 11.96
CA THR A 369 -17.64 -20.90 13.25
C THR A 369 -17.60 -19.95 14.45
N GLY A 370 -17.74 -18.63 14.22
CA GLY A 370 -17.67 -17.65 15.31
C GLY A 370 -16.25 -17.29 15.75
N ILE A 371 -15.21 -17.76 15.07
CA ILE A 371 -13.80 -17.37 15.31
C ILE A 371 -13.67 -15.86 15.09
N LEU A 372 -14.21 -15.36 14.00
CA LEU A 372 -14.40 -13.94 13.74
C LEU A 372 -15.88 -13.57 13.87
N ASN A 373 -16.16 -12.36 14.30
CA ASN A 373 -17.50 -11.86 14.49
C ASN A 373 -17.78 -10.63 13.60
N LYS A 374 -19.00 -10.12 13.66
CA LYS A 374 -19.43 -8.94 12.91
C LYS A 374 -18.56 -7.71 13.19
N GLU A 375 -18.08 -7.56 14.41
CA GLU A 375 -17.21 -6.44 14.79
C GLU A 375 -15.86 -6.52 14.06
N ASP A 376 -15.29 -7.74 13.96
CA ASP A 376 -14.06 -7.97 13.21
C ASP A 376 -14.24 -7.62 11.72
N PHE A 377 -15.40 -7.98 11.13
CA PHE A 377 -15.75 -7.64 9.76
C PHE A 377 -15.90 -6.12 9.56
N ASN A 378 -16.56 -5.43 10.49
CA ASN A 378 -16.71 -3.97 10.45
C ASN A 378 -15.37 -3.23 10.60
N ASN A 379 -14.38 -3.87 11.23
CA ASN A 379 -13.04 -3.34 11.44
C ASN A 379 -12.08 -3.60 10.27
N PHE A 380 -12.52 -4.24 9.20
CA PHE A 380 -11.72 -4.35 7.97
C PHE A 380 -11.36 -2.97 7.43
N LEU A 381 -10.29 -2.92 6.64
CA LEU A 381 -9.82 -1.69 6.00
C LEU A 381 -10.72 -1.33 4.80
N TRP A 382 -11.97 -1.00 5.08
CA TRP A 382 -12.96 -0.67 4.06
C TRP A 382 -12.54 0.50 3.16
N THR A 383 -11.79 1.43 3.71
CA THR A 383 -11.22 2.55 2.94
C THR A 383 -10.29 2.08 1.83
N ILE A 384 -9.50 1.03 2.08
CA ILE A 384 -8.62 0.42 1.09
C ILE A 384 -9.43 -0.34 0.03
N ILE A 385 -10.48 -1.04 0.45
CA ILE A 385 -11.39 -1.75 -0.48
C ILE A 385 -12.06 -0.75 -1.43
N ILE A 386 -12.58 0.35 -0.91
CA ILE A 386 -13.18 1.42 -1.73
C ILE A 386 -12.14 2.08 -2.64
N LEU A 387 -10.93 2.31 -2.14
CA LEU A 387 -9.84 2.86 -2.93
C LEU A 387 -9.51 1.95 -4.12
N ALA A 388 -9.37 0.65 -3.88
CA ALA A 388 -9.12 -0.34 -4.91
C ALA A 388 -10.29 -0.41 -5.93
N ALA A 389 -11.52 -0.44 -5.44
CA ALA A 389 -12.71 -0.47 -6.30
C ALA A 389 -12.80 0.75 -7.21
N GLY A 390 -12.55 1.96 -6.68
CA GLY A 390 -12.53 3.19 -7.48
C GLY A 390 -11.41 3.18 -8.53
N GLY A 391 -10.24 2.67 -8.16
CA GLY A 391 -9.12 2.49 -9.09
C GLY A 391 -9.43 1.54 -10.24
N LEU A 392 -10.18 0.46 -9.96
CA LEU A 392 -10.66 -0.46 -10.99
C LEU A 392 -11.63 0.20 -11.97
N CYS A 393 -12.57 0.99 -11.43
CA CYS A 393 -13.49 1.77 -12.25
C CYS A 393 -12.74 2.76 -13.14
N LEU A 394 -11.74 3.45 -12.59
CA LEU A 394 -10.87 4.34 -13.35
C LEU A 394 -10.13 3.60 -14.48
N GLY A 395 -9.52 2.46 -14.17
CA GLY A 395 -8.83 1.63 -15.15
C GLY A 395 -9.75 1.17 -16.29
N LYS A 396 -10.96 0.74 -15.97
CA LYS A 396 -11.98 0.37 -16.97
C LYS A 396 -12.37 1.58 -17.83
N ALA A 397 -12.58 2.75 -17.23
CA ALA A 397 -12.94 3.96 -17.94
C ALA A 397 -11.84 4.42 -18.91
N VAL A 398 -10.59 4.44 -18.44
CA VAL A 398 -9.43 4.84 -19.26
C VAL A 398 -9.21 3.86 -20.41
N THR A 399 -9.44 2.58 -20.21
CA THR A 399 -9.35 1.56 -21.26
C THR A 399 -10.53 1.66 -22.25
N SER A 400 -11.75 1.76 -21.75
CA SER A 400 -12.98 1.82 -22.57
C SER A 400 -13.01 3.05 -23.49
N SER A 401 -12.59 4.21 -22.97
CA SER A 401 -12.53 5.46 -23.76
C SER A 401 -11.46 5.45 -24.86
N GLY A 402 -10.51 4.51 -24.81
CA GLY A 402 -9.36 4.47 -25.72
C GLY A 402 -8.23 5.45 -25.34
N LEU A 403 -8.39 6.22 -24.27
CA LEU A 403 -7.38 7.16 -23.82
C LEU A 403 -6.05 6.47 -23.51
N LEU A 404 -6.12 5.31 -22.84
CA LEU A 404 -4.93 4.55 -22.47
C LEU A 404 -4.10 4.18 -23.70
N HIS A 405 -4.77 3.73 -24.78
CA HIS A 405 -4.11 3.42 -26.04
C HIS A 405 -3.47 4.66 -26.70
N THR A 406 -4.17 5.78 -26.68
CA THR A 406 -3.66 7.06 -27.23
C THR A 406 -2.43 7.53 -26.45
N LEU A 407 -2.46 7.52 -25.13
CA LEU A 407 -1.32 7.88 -24.27
C LEU A 407 -0.14 6.93 -24.46
N ALA A 408 -0.40 5.63 -24.49
CA ALA A 408 0.63 4.63 -24.71
C ALA A 408 1.33 4.79 -26.05
N ASN A 409 0.59 5.07 -27.13
CA ASN A 409 1.16 5.33 -28.44
C ASN A 409 2.03 6.60 -28.47
N ALA A 410 1.59 7.66 -27.79
CA ALA A 410 2.38 8.89 -27.69
C ALA A 410 3.72 8.67 -26.94
N ILE A 411 3.71 7.86 -25.90
CA ILE A 411 4.92 7.51 -25.16
C ILE A 411 5.78 6.53 -25.96
N ARG A 412 5.15 5.52 -26.59
CA ARG A 412 5.85 4.54 -27.43
C ARG A 412 6.74 5.19 -28.46
N MET A 413 6.25 6.19 -29.18
CA MET A 413 7.04 6.93 -30.17
C MET A 413 8.32 7.56 -29.59
N ARG A 414 8.34 7.83 -28.28
CA ARG A 414 9.52 8.37 -27.59
C ARG A 414 10.51 7.28 -27.12
N VAL A 415 10.01 6.05 -26.89
CA VAL A 415 10.79 4.92 -26.35
C VAL A 415 11.00 3.80 -27.38
N GLU A 416 10.57 3.99 -28.63
CA GLU A 416 10.63 2.99 -29.72
C GLU A 416 12.04 2.44 -29.97
N HIS A 417 13.06 3.23 -29.67
CA HIS A 417 14.47 2.84 -29.85
C HIS A 417 15.03 2.04 -28.68
N LEU A 418 14.28 1.87 -27.60
CA LEU A 418 14.73 1.15 -26.41
C LEU A 418 14.37 -0.33 -26.49
N SER A 419 15.30 -1.16 -26.04
CA SER A 419 15.04 -2.58 -25.81
C SER A 419 14.06 -2.78 -24.64
N LEU A 420 13.49 -3.98 -24.47
CA LEU A 420 12.66 -4.34 -23.32
C LEU A 420 13.33 -3.94 -22.00
N TYR A 421 14.62 -4.24 -21.85
CA TYR A 421 15.37 -3.88 -20.65
C TYR A 421 15.52 -2.36 -20.47
N GLY A 422 15.70 -1.62 -21.54
CA GLY A 422 15.75 -0.15 -21.51
C GLY A 422 14.41 0.46 -21.07
N VAL A 423 13.30 -0.05 -21.58
CA VAL A 423 11.94 0.35 -21.16
C VAL A 423 11.71 0.00 -19.69
N LEU A 424 12.11 -1.20 -19.25
CA LEU A 424 12.05 -1.61 -17.86
C LEU A 424 12.78 -0.63 -16.93
N LEU A 425 14.03 -0.26 -17.26
CA LEU A 425 14.83 0.67 -16.47
C LEU A 425 14.18 2.05 -16.36
N VAL A 426 13.72 2.59 -17.49
CA VAL A 426 13.11 3.93 -17.53
C VAL A 426 11.84 3.98 -16.69
N PHE A 427 10.92 3.03 -16.87
CA PHE A 427 9.67 3.01 -16.13
C PHE A 427 9.87 2.63 -14.67
N SER A 428 10.77 1.72 -14.36
CA SER A 428 11.11 1.39 -12.98
C SER A 428 11.68 2.60 -12.22
N ALA A 429 12.56 3.37 -12.84
CA ALA A 429 13.10 4.59 -12.25
C ALA A 429 12.01 5.66 -12.05
N LEU A 430 11.16 5.85 -13.07
CA LEU A 430 10.05 6.81 -13.01
C LEU A 430 9.07 6.44 -11.89
N ILE A 431 8.68 5.17 -11.80
CA ILE A 431 7.74 4.69 -10.77
C ILE A 431 8.35 4.81 -9.39
N LEU A 432 9.64 4.50 -9.21
CA LEU A 432 10.34 4.68 -7.95
C LEU A 432 10.26 6.13 -7.46
N VAL A 433 10.49 7.08 -8.35
CA VAL A 433 10.40 8.51 -8.04
C VAL A 433 8.96 8.88 -7.70
N ILE A 434 7.98 8.54 -8.54
CA ILE A 434 6.57 8.87 -8.32
C ILE A 434 6.08 8.27 -7.01
N ALA A 435 6.31 6.98 -6.76
CA ALA A 435 5.86 6.29 -5.56
C ALA A 435 6.55 6.80 -4.28
N THR A 436 7.73 7.42 -4.39
CA THR A 436 8.39 8.06 -3.25
C THR A 436 7.63 9.30 -2.76
N PHE A 437 7.09 10.11 -3.68
CA PHE A 437 6.40 11.36 -3.35
C PHE A 437 4.89 11.20 -3.18
N ILE A 438 4.30 10.26 -3.90
CA ILE A 438 2.89 9.89 -3.79
C ILE A 438 2.79 8.59 -2.98
N SER A 439 1.62 8.10 -2.63
CA SER A 439 1.52 6.79 -2.00
C SER A 439 1.78 5.65 -3.00
N HIS A 440 2.30 4.52 -2.52
CA HIS A 440 2.55 3.31 -3.32
C HIS A 440 1.30 2.86 -4.09
N THR A 441 0.15 2.86 -3.42
CA THR A 441 -1.13 2.45 -4.01
C THR A 441 -1.57 3.37 -5.13
N VAL A 442 -1.48 4.68 -4.93
CA VAL A 442 -1.85 5.68 -5.94
C VAL A 442 -0.93 5.60 -7.15
N ALA A 443 0.37 5.46 -6.92
CA ALA A 443 1.34 5.26 -8.00
C ALA A 443 0.99 4.01 -8.83
N ALA A 444 0.64 2.91 -8.19
CA ALA A 444 0.22 1.69 -8.87
C ALA A 444 -1.07 1.88 -9.69
N LEU A 445 -2.10 2.53 -9.13
CA LEU A 445 -3.37 2.79 -9.80
C LEU A 445 -3.20 3.57 -11.11
N ILE A 446 -2.29 4.53 -11.11
CA ILE A 446 -2.03 5.39 -12.28
C ILE A 446 -1.09 4.70 -13.27
N MET A 447 -0.01 4.11 -12.78
CA MET A 447 1.09 3.68 -13.64
C MET A 447 0.95 2.27 -14.19
N LEU A 448 0.39 1.31 -13.44
CA LEU A 448 0.36 -0.08 -13.90
C LEU A 448 -0.47 -0.30 -15.16
N PRO A 449 -1.66 0.28 -15.33
CA PRO A 449 -2.40 0.18 -16.59
C PRO A 449 -1.64 0.79 -17.77
N LEU A 450 -0.98 1.93 -17.56
CA LEU A 450 -0.18 2.60 -18.58
C LEU A 450 1.01 1.74 -19.02
N VAL A 451 1.77 1.23 -18.06
CA VAL A 451 2.93 0.36 -18.32
C VAL A 451 2.51 -0.92 -19.06
N ARG A 452 1.37 -1.50 -18.71
CA ARG A 452 0.82 -2.65 -19.44
C ARG A 452 0.58 -2.34 -20.91
N GLN A 453 -0.03 -1.20 -21.23
CA GLN A 453 -0.31 -0.83 -22.62
C GLN A 453 0.97 -0.55 -23.40
N ILE A 454 1.97 0.04 -22.78
CA ILE A 454 3.28 0.24 -23.39
C ILE A 454 3.93 -1.12 -23.71
N GLY A 455 3.88 -2.06 -22.77
CA GLY A 455 4.39 -3.43 -22.98
C GLY A 455 3.68 -4.18 -24.09
N LEU A 456 2.36 -4.01 -24.26
CA LEU A 456 1.58 -4.59 -25.36
C LEU A 456 1.96 -3.98 -26.73
N GLY A 457 2.37 -2.73 -26.73
CA GLY A 457 2.74 -2.00 -27.97
C GLY A 457 4.17 -2.22 -28.43
N MET A 458 5.01 -2.95 -27.70
CA MET A 458 6.39 -3.23 -28.09
C MET A 458 6.47 -4.27 -29.19
N ASP A 459 7.57 -4.28 -29.95
CA ASP A 459 7.82 -5.27 -31.01
C ASP A 459 7.94 -6.70 -30.45
N ASP A 460 8.52 -6.84 -29.25
CA ASP A 460 8.52 -8.07 -28.45
C ASP A 460 7.69 -7.79 -27.17
N PRO A 461 6.39 -8.13 -27.19
CA PRO A 461 5.48 -7.70 -26.13
C PRO A 461 5.67 -8.52 -24.84
N HIS A 462 6.07 -7.86 -23.77
CA HIS A 462 6.19 -8.40 -22.41
C HIS A 462 5.44 -7.54 -21.39
N PRO A 463 4.11 -7.38 -21.52
CA PRO A 463 3.32 -6.50 -20.64
C PRO A 463 3.33 -6.97 -19.18
N ASN A 464 3.25 -8.27 -18.95
CA ASN A 464 3.20 -8.86 -17.60
C ASN A 464 4.50 -8.64 -16.84
N LEU A 465 5.65 -8.77 -17.51
CA LEU A 465 6.97 -8.50 -16.92
C LEU A 465 7.08 -7.04 -16.46
N LEU A 466 6.68 -6.10 -17.29
CA LEU A 466 6.72 -4.67 -16.97
C LEU A 466 5.78 -4.32 -15.83
N VAL A 467 4.57 -4.88 -15.79
CA VAL A 467 3.61 -4.68 -14.70
C VAL A 467 4.13 -5.25 -13.40
N MET A 468 4.67 -6.46 -13.40
CA MET A 468 5.22 -7.10 -12.20
C MET A 468 6.40 -6.30 -11.64
N ALA A 469 7.35 -5.92 -12.47
CA ALA A 469 8.49 -5.09 -12.08
C ALA A 469 8.02 -3.75 -11.50
N SER A 470 7.04 -3.13 -12.11
CA SER A 470 6.46 -1.85 -11.66
C SER A 470 5.77 -1.98 -10.31
N ALA A 471 5.05 -3.06 -10.06
CA ALA A 471 4.42 -3.33 -8.77
C ALA A 471 5.44 -3.52 -7.66
N LEU A 472 6.49 -4.30 -7.90
CA LEU A 472 7.61 -4.46 -6.95
C LEU A 472 8.27 -3.11 -6.68
N MET A 473 8.44 -2.28 -7.70
CA MET A 473 9.05 -0.97 -7.59
C MET A 473 8.24 0.00 -6.73
N CYS A 474 6.90 -0.03 -6.81
CA CYS A 474 6.03 0.75 -5.93
C CYS A 474 6.29 0.44 -4.44
N SER A 475 6.46 -0.83 -4.10
CA SER A 475 6.67 -1.26 -2.70
C SER A 475 8.04 -0.87 -2.14
N VAL A 476 9.06 -0.76 -2.97
CA VAL A 476 10.43 -0.41 -2.54
C VAL A 476 10.74 1.09 -2.58
N ALA A 477 9.77 1.92 -2.90
CA ALA A 477 9.87 3.38 -2.81
C ALA A 477 9.73 3.83 -1.35
N MET A 478 10.81 3.76 -0.57
CA MET A 478 10.83 3.96 0.88
C MET A 478 11.79 5.09 1.33
N ALA A 479 12.05 6.04 0.46
CA ALA A 479 13.00 7.12 0.73
C ALA A 479 12.49 8.18 1.72
N LEU A 480 11.18 8.39 1.80
CA LEU A 480 10.56 9.42 2.65
C LEU A 480 9.72 8.80 3.77
N PRO A 481 9.52 9.50 4.89
CA PRO A 481 8.59 9.07 5.94
C PRO A 481 7.15 8.90 5.41
N THR A 482 6.78 9.67 4.40
CA THR A 482 5.45 9.71 3.78
C THR A 482 5.26 8.76 2.61
N SER A 483 6.31 8.09 2.17
CA SER A 483 6.24 7.17 1.02
C SER A 483 5.32 5.97 1.27
N GLY A 484 5.30 5.45 2.48
CA GLY A 484 4.47 4.32 2.85
C GLY A 484 4.14 4.28 4.35
N PHE A 485 3.10 3.54 4.70
CA PHE A 485 2.65 3.38 6.08
C PHE A 485 3.72 2.86 7.06
N PRO A 486 4.58 1.89 6.70
CA PRO A 486 5.65 1.44 7.60
C PRO A 486 6.58 2.56 8.03
N ASN A 487 6.98 3.43 7.10
CA ASN A 487 7.85 4.56 7.39
C ASN A 487 7.19 5.58 8.32
N MET A 488 5.89 5.83 8.09
CA MET A 488 5.12 6.71 8.97
C MET A 488 5.00 6.17 10.38
N THR A 489 4.70 4.91 10.52
CA THR A 489 4.65 4.25 11.83
C THR A 489 6.00 4.36 12.54
N ALA A 490 7.09 4.17 11.81
CA ALA A 490 8.44 4.28 12.35
C ALA A 490 8.78 5.69 12.85
N ILE A 491 8.50 6.73 12.05
CA ILE A 491 8.81 8.11 12.47
C ILE A 491 7.97 8.58 13.66
N MET A 492 6.78 7.99 13.83
CA MET A 492 5.88 8.30 14.93
C MET A 492 6.16 7.51 16.21
N THR A 493 7.03 6.49 16.14
CA THR A 493 7.39 5.68 17.30
C THR A 493 8.23 6.51 18.27
N GLU A 494 7.75 6.62 19.50
CA GLU A 494 8.34 7.46 20.55
C GLU A 494 9.10 6.61 21.59
N VAL A 495 10.12 7.22 22.16
CA VAL A 495 10.87 6.69 23.31
C VAL A 495 9.96 6.76 24.54
N PRO A 496 9.61 5.62 25.18
CA PRO A 496 8.64 5.60 26.29
C PRO A 496 9.02 6.50 27.48
N GLN A 497 10.32 6.70 27.71
CA GLN A 497 10.82 7.47 28.85
C GLN A 497 10.78 8.99 28.62
N THR A 498 10.97 9.44 27.39
CA THR A 498 11.15 10.86 27.06
C THR A 498 10.05 11.44 26.19
N GLY A 499 9.23 10.62 25.55
CA GLY A 499 8.26 11.03 24.55
C GLY A 499 8.88 11.58 23.26
N GLN A 500 10.19 11.51 23.11
CA GLN A 500 10.88 11.91 21.89
C GLN A 500 10.84 10.80 20.85
N ARG A 501 10.86 11.16 19.58
CA ARG A 501 10.88 10.19 18.48
C ARG A 501 12.25 9.56 18.33
N TYR A 502 12.31 8.23 18.09
CA TYR A 502 13.56 7.54 17.77
C TYR A 502 14.18 8.04 16.45
N LEU A 503 13.33 8.32 15.45
CA LEU A 503 13.76 8.69 14.11
C LEU A 503 13.40 10.14 13.76
N GLN A 504 14.25 10.73 12.93
CA GLN A 504 14.04 12.03 12.29
C GLN A 504 13.97 11.86 10.77
N VAL A 505 13.41 12.80 10.07
CA VAL A 505 13.29 12.79 8.60
C VAL A 505 14.63 12.54 7.91
N ARG A 506 15.71 13.11 8.46
CA ARG A 506 17.09 12.91 7.94
C ARG A 506 17.52 11.44 7.88
N HIS A 507 17.03 10.59 8.82
CA HIS A 507 17.37 9.16 8.85
C HIS A 507 16.76 8.42 7.66
N PHE A 508 15.57 8.85 7.23
CA PHE A 508 14.92 8.31 6.02
C PHE A 508 15.65 8.76 4.76
N PHE A 509 16.01 10.02 4.64
CA PHE A 509 16.81 10.49 3.50
C PHE A 509 18.14 9.76 3.38
N THR A 510 18.91 9.70 4.45
CA THR A 510 20.27 9.15 4.42
C THR A 510 20.33 7.63 4.24
N ARG A 511 19.26 6.91 4.59
CA ARG A 511 19.19 5.44 4.53
C ARG A 511 18.07 4.92 3.67
N GLY A 512 16.94 5.61 3.59
CA GLY A 512 15.82 5.23 2.74
C GLY A 512 16.12 5.41 1.25
N ILE A 513 16.82 6.48 0.85
CA ILE A 513 17.26 6.66 -0.55
C ILE A 513 18.21 5.54 -0.98
N PRO A 514 19.31 5.26 -0.27
CA PRO A 514 20.17 4.12 -0.61
C PRO A 514 19.44 2.79 -0.56
N ALA A 515 18.55 2.56 0.39
CA ALA A 515 17.75 1.34 0.48
C ALA A 515 16.85 1.17 -0.75
N SER A 516 16.16 2.24 -1.18
CA SER A 516 15.35 2.23 -2.40
C SER A 516 16.18 1.95 -3.65
N LEU A 517 17.36 2.56 -3.77
CA LEU A 517 18.26 2.34 -4.91
C LEU A 517 18.83 0.92 -4.94
N MET A 518 19.20 0.35 -3.80
CA MET A 518 19.65 -1.05 -3.72
C MET A 518 18.53 -2.03 -4.09
N SER A 519 17.32 -1.79 -3.60
CA SER A 519 16.15 -2.61 -3.96
C SER A 519 15.79 -2.45 -5.44
N PHE A 520 15.91 -1.25 -6.00
CA PHE A 520 15.79 -1.00 -7.44
C PHE A 520 16.80 -1.88 -8.22
N ALA A 521 18.06 -1.86 -7.83
CA ALA A 521 19.11 -2.68 -8.48
C ALA A 521 18.78 -4.18 -8.42
N VAL A 522 18.29 -4.67 -7.28
CA VAL A 522 17.89 -6.08 -7.12
C VAL A 522 16.72 -6.42 -8.05
N ILE A 523 15.71 -5.57 -8.15
CA ILE A 523 14.53 -5.80 -9.00
C ILE A 523 14.91 -5.82 -10.48
N VAL A 524 15.72 -4.88 -10.95
CA VAL A 524 16.08 -4.78 -12.37
C VAL A 524 17.14 -5.79 -12.81
N THR A 525 17.80 -6.46 -11.88
CA THR A 525 18.78 -7.52 -12.15
C THR A 525 18.21 -8.91 -11.87
N VAL A 526 18.13 -9.28 -10.60
CA VAL A 526 17.63 -10.60 -10.17
C VAL A 526 16.14 -10.75 -10.48
N GLY A 527 15.34 -9.72 -10.17
CA GLY A 527 13.90 -9.72 -10.43
C GLY A 527 13.59 -9.86 -11.93
N TYR A 528 14.29 -9.13 -12.77
CA TYR A 528 14.16 -9.25 -14.23
C TYR A 528 14.49 -10.67 -14.72
N GLY A 529 15.59 -11.26 -14.25
CA GLY A 529 15.96 -12.63 -14.62
C GLY A 529 14.92 -13.66 -14.20
N LEU A 530 14.38 -13.54 -12.98
CA LEU A 530 13.34 -14.44 -12.47
C LEU A 530 12.01 -14.28 -13.22
N MET A 531 11.61 -13.04 -13.54
CA MET A 531 10.42 -12.77 -14.34
C MET A 531 10.55 -13.35 -15.76
N TYR A 532 11.71 -13.21 -16.37
CA TYR A 532 11.99 -13.77 -17.70
C TYR A 532 11.94 -15.31 -17.70
N ILE A 533 12.54 -15.95 -16.67
CA ILE A 533 12.48 -17.42 -16.50
C ILE A 533 11.04 -17.89 -16.24
N ALA A 534 10.23 -17.10 -15.53
CA ALA A 534 8.82 -17.40 -15.28
C ALA A 534 7.94 -17.25 -16.53
N GLY A 535 8.46 -16.72 -17.64
CA GLY A 535 7.73 -16.57 -18.90
C GLY A 535 6.82 -15.35 -18.96
N LEU A 536 7.12 -14.29 -18.20
CA LEU A 536 6.36 -13.04 -18.17
C LEU A 536 6.72 -12.10 -19.33
#